data_9aaca612c2cd5671a882038f09b6e7d0
#
_entry.id   9aaca612c2cd5671a882038f09b6e7d0
#
_cell.length_a   1.000
_cell.length_b   1.000
_cell.length_c   1.000
_cell.angle_alpha   90.00
_cell.angle_beta   90.00
_cell.angle_gamma   90.00
#
_symmetry.space_group_name_H-M   'P 1'
#
loop_
_entity.id
_entity.type
_entity.pdbx_description
1 polymer ?
#
loop_
_entity_poly.entity_id
_entity_poly.type
_entity_poly.pdbx_seq_one_letter_code
_entity_poly.pdbx_strand_id
1 'polypeptide(L)' 'MTALAPNIEHARRLAELDARVRVAWRDYRDSLHELASTDYDEREPAEWEQLQATLRDVDAERARVEA' A
#
# COMPACT_ATOMS: atom_id res chain seq x y z
N MET A 1 1.96 1.92 33.15
CA MET A 1 0.69 1.88 32.43
C MET A 1 0.70 2.76 31.22
N THR A 2 0.96 4.02 31.44
CA THR A 2 0.97 4.97 30.33
C THR A 2 2.01 4.68 29.29
N ALA A 3 3.07 3.98 29.65
CA ALA A 3 4.16 3.65 28.73
C ALA A 3 3.72 2.73 27.59
N LEU A 4 2.61 2.00 27.79
CA LEU A 4 2.13 1.08 26.75
C LEU A 4 1.31 1.79 25.66
N ALA A 5 0.69 2.91 25.98
CA ALA A 5 -0.17 3.61 25.03
C ALA A 5 0.57 4.04 23.75
N PRO A 6 1.77 4.66 23.83
CA PRO A 6 2.50 5.00 22.61
C PRO A 6 2.86 3.78 21.76
N ASN A 7 3.18 2.66 22.41
CA ASN A 7 3.51 1.44 21.67
C ASN A 7 2.29 0.86 20.97
N ILE A 8 1.12 0.97 21.59
CA ILE A 8 -0.13 0.50 20.99
C ILE A 8 -0.49 1.34 19.77
N GLU A 9 -0.37 2.65 19.88
CA GLU A 9 -0.64 3.54 18.75
C GLU A 9 0.33 3.31 17.61
N HIS A 10 1.60 3.09 17.94
CA HIS A 10 2.63 2.79 16.97
C HIS A 10 2.29 1.52 16.20
N ALA A 11 1.99 0.45 16.93
CA ALA A 11 1.66 -0.84 16.34
C ALA A 11 0.40 -0.75 15.48
N ARG A 12 -0.59 0.02 15.93
CA ARG A 12 -1.82 0.21 15.16
C ARG A 12 -1.53 0.92 13.85
N ARG A 13 -0.70 1.95 13.89
CA ARG A 13 -0.37 2.71 12.69
C ARG A 13 0.38 1.82 11.67
N LEU A 14 1.32 1.03 12.15
CA LEU A 14 2.05 0.12 11.27
C LEU A 14 1.12 -0.93 10.66
N ALA A 15 0.15 -1.43 11.43
CA ALA A 15 -0.83 -2.38 10.91
C ALA A 15 -1.71 -1.75 9.84
N GLU A 16 -2.09 -0.48 10.00
CA GLU A 16 -2.84 0.24 8.98
C GLU A 16 -2.04 0.39 7.70
N LEU A 17 -0.75 0.70 7.82
CA LEU A 17 0.12 0.84 6.65
C LEU A 17 0.27 -0.50 5.93
N ASP A 18 0.44 -1.59 6.67
CA ASP A 18 0.50 -2.92 6.07
C ASP A 18 -0.80 -3.26 5.34
N ALA A 19 -1.94 -2.88 5.91
CA ALA A 19 -3.23 -3.11 5.26
C ALA A 19 -3.32 -2.32 3.95
N ARG A 20 -2.82 -1.10 3.93
CA ARG A 20 -2.80 -0.29 2.70
C ARG A 20 -1.97 -0.95 1.60
N VAL A 21 -0.84 -1.55 1.98
CA VAL A 21 0.00 -2.26 1.02
C VAL A 21 -0.77 -3.45 0.42
N ARG A 22 -1.43 -4.24 1.26
CA ARG A 22 -2.20 -5.39 0.77
C ARG A 22 -3.33 -4.96 -0.17
N VAL A 23 -4.03 -3.87 0.19
CA VAL A 23 -5.11 -3.35 -0.65
C VAL A 23 -4.55 -2.85 -1.98
N ALA A 24 -3.42 -2.16 -1.95
CA ALA A 24 -2.80 -1.64 -3.18
C ALA A 24 -2.45 -2.78 -4.14
N TRP A 25 -1.87 -3.87 -3.63
CA TRP A 25 -1.56 -5.03 -4.46
C TRP A 25 -2.80 -5.71 -5.00
N ARG A 26 -3.82 -5.84 -4.16
CA ARG A 26 -5.09 -6.43 -4.60
C ARG A 26 -5.72 -5.60 -5.69
N ASP A 27 -5.77 -4.28 -5.51
CA ASP A 27 -6.37 -3.39 -6.49
C ASP A 27 -5.62 -3.44 -7.81
N TYR A 28 -4.30 -3.52 -7.75
CA TYR A 28 -3.48 -3.67 -8.95
C TYR A 28 -3.86 -4.95 -9.70
N ARG A 29 -3.91 -6.07 -9.01
CA ARG A 29 -4.27 -7.34 -9.65
C ARG A 29 -5.70 -7.33 -10.17
N ASP A 30 -6.64 -6.80 -9.36
CA ASP A 30 -8.05 -6.78 -9.75
C ASP A 30 -8.29 -5.89 -10.97
N SER A 31 -7.58 -4.77 -11.04
CA SER A 31 -7.71 -3.85 -12.19
C SER A 31 -7.31 -4.52 -13.50
N LEU A 32 -6.42 -5.50 -13.45
CA LEU A 32 -5.88 -6.13 -14.65
C LEU A 32 -6.47 -7.51 -14.92
N HIS A 33 -7.20 -8.07 -13.97
CA HIS A 33 -7.60 -9.48 -13.99
C HIS A 33 -8.47 -9.85 -15.19
N GLU A 34 -9.39 -8.99 -15.58
CA GLU A 34 -10.34 -9.30 -16.64
C GLU A 34 -10.03 -8.63 -17.98
N LEU A 35 -8.86 -8.01 -18.08
CA LEU A 35 -8.51 -7.29 -19.30
C LEU A 35 -8.00 -8.26 -20.35
N ALA A 36 -8.41 -8.03 -21.62
CA ALA A 36 -7.83 -8.73 -22.75
C ALA A 36 -6.38 -8.31 -22.90
N SER A 37 -5.57 -9.13 -23.61
CA SER A 37 -4.13 -8.91 -23.72
C SER A 37 -3.76 -7.49 -24.16
N THR A 38 -4.48 -6.96 -25.14
CA THR A 38 -4.19 -5.63 -25.66
C THR A 38 -4.49 -4.56 -24.61
N ASP A 39 -5.63 -4.69 -23.93
CA ASP A 39 -6.02 -3.75 -22.89
C ASP A 39 -5.08 -3.84 -21.69
N TYR A 40 -4.63 -5.06 -21.38
CA TYR A 40 -3.67 -5.26 -20.32
C TYR A 40 -2.38 -4.50 -20.60
N ASP A 41 -1.86 -4.62 -21.81
CA ASP A 41 -0.61 -3.98 -22.19
C ASP A 41 -0.71 -2.46 -22.13
N GLU A 42 -1.87 -1.92 -22.43
CA GLU A 42 -2.08 -0.48 -22.38
C GLU A 42 -2.29 0.03 -20.95
N ARG A 43 -2.96 -0.75 -20.12
CA ARG A 43 -3.34 -0.32 -18.78
C ARG A 43 -2.28 -0.61 -17.72
N GLU A 44 -1.54 -1.68 -17.90
CA GLU A 44 -0.62 -2.16 -16.89
C GLU A 44 0.41 -1.09 -16.46
N PRO A 45 1.03 -0.33 -17.36
CA PRO A 45 2.03 0.65 -16.92
C PRO A 45 1.45 1.71 -15.99
N ALA A 46 0.22 2.18 -16.24
CA ALA A 46 -0.41 3.18 -15.38
C ALA A 46 -0.77 2.58 -14.02
N GLU A 47 -1.30 1.35 -14.02
CA GLU A 47 -1.66 0.67 -12.77
C GLU A 47 -0.40 0.37 -11.95
N TRP A 48 0.67 -0.02 -12.62
CA TRP A 48 1.95 -0.26 -11.95
C TRP A 48 2.49 1.01 -11.31
N GLU A 49 2.42 2.14 -12.03
CA GLU A 49 2.89 3.40 -11.48
C GLU A 49 2.07 3.83 -10.28
N GLN A 50 0.76 3.62 -10.31
CA GLN A 50 -0.09 3.96 -9.18
C GLN A 50 0.26 3.09 -7.97
N LEU A 51 0.49 1.81 -8.19
CA LEU A 51 0.93 0.91 -7.13
C LEU A 51 2.25 1.40 -6.52
N GLN A 52 3.22 1.71 -7.36
CA GLN A 52 4.52 2.16 -6.87
C GLN A 52 4.42 3.47 -6.09
N ALA A 53 3.56 4.39 -6.53
CA ALA A 53 3.36 5.63 -5.81
C ALA A 53 2.77 5.38 -4.42
N THR A 54 1.80 4.48 -4.33
CA THR A 54 1.21 4.12 -3.04
C THR A 54 2.25 3.48 -2.13
N LEU A 55 3.07 2.58 -2.67
CA LEU A 55 4.10 1.93 -1.87
C LEU A 55 5.14 2.93 -1.36
N ARG A 56 5.51 3.91 -2.17
CA ARG A 56 6.43 4.97 -1.73
C ARG A 56 5.82 5.81 -0.61
N ASP A 57 4.53 6.13 -0.72
CA ASP A 57 3.84 6.89 0.31
C ASP A 57 3.78 6.12 1.62
N VAL A 58 3.49 4.83 1.54
CA VAL A 58 3.45 3.98 2.72
C VAL A 58 4.83 3.90 3.36
N ASP A 59 5.88 3.73 2.56
CA ASP A 59 7.24 3.67 3.09
C ASP A 59 7.63 4.97 3.78
N ALA A 60 7.25 6.11 3.21
CA ALA A 60 7.54 7.40 3.81
C ALA A 60 6.82 7.57 5.15
N GLU A 61 5.56 7.14 5.21
CA GLU A 61 4.82 7.20 6.46
C GLU A 61 5.37 6.23 7.50
N ARG A 62 5.77 5.04 7.07
CA ARG A 62 6.38 4.07 7.96
C ARG A 62 7.67 4.63 8.57
N ALA A 63 8.48 5.28 7.77
CA ALA A 63 9.71 5.89 8.27
C ALA A 63 9.41 6.95 9.32
N ARG A 64 8.36 7.73 9.13
CA ARG A 64 7.97 8.73 10.12
C ARG A 64 7.48 8.10 11.42
N VAL A 65 6.74 7.00 11.30
CA VAL A 65 6.22 6.29 12.48
C VAL A 65 7.37 5.67 13.27
N GLU A 66 8.36 5.12 12.56
CA GLU A 66 9.48 4.45 13.19
C GLU A 66 10.57 5.40 13.68
N ALA A 67 10.54 6.64 13.24
CA ALA A 67 11.47 7.65 13.71
C ALA A 67 11.06 8.14 15.11
#